data_de2f8fc2e269b14b0dc68f43a60e4950
#
_entry.id   de2f8fc2e269b14b0dc68f43a60e4950
#
_cell.length_a   1.000
_cell.length_b   1.000
_cell.length_c   1.000
_cell.angle_alpha   90.00
_cell.angle_beta   90.00
_cell.angle_gamma   90.00
#
_symmetry.space_group_name_H-M   'P 1'
#
loop_
_entity.id
_entity.type
_entity.pdbx_description
1 polymer ?
#
loop_
_entity_poly.entity_id
_entity_poly.type
_entity_poly.pdbx_seq_one_letter_code
_entity_poly.pdbx_strand_id
1 'polypeptide(L)'
;MKLKLETIYAIKRRNLVDYMKAKRAIALVILLTVVGLATDSIPATRANAHDNSPDLPSPLCDTVQVPAGNRVSRHLYAQGIQLYRWNGISWGFVEPVAVLFSDPDFKEKVGTHYLGPTWESNNGSKVVATRLTGCTPDPTAIPWLMLQTVSTDGNGPFSSVTYIQRVNTKGGLVPTASGSSTGAVAEVPYSAEYYFYRARN
;
A
#
# COMPACT_ATOMS: atom_id res chain seq x y z
N MET A 1 27.69 8.46 -8.24
CA MET A 1 26.25 8.67 -8.50
C MET A 1 25.34 7.88 -7.56
N LYS A 2 25.66 6.63 -7.20
CA LYS A 2 24.88 5.80 -6.22
C LYS A 2 24.75 6.43 -4.82
N LEU A 3 25.85 6.92 -4.24
CA LEU A 3 25.84 7.52 -2.88
C LEU A 3 24.91 8.76 -2.76
N LYS A 4 24.77 9.54 -3.82
CA LYS A 4 23.91 10.73 -3.82
C LYS A 4 22.41 10.39 -3.84
N LEU A 5 22.04 9.27 -4.46
CA LEU A 5 20.66 8.75 -4.46
C LEU A 5 20.26 8.22 -3.06
N GLU A 6 21.14 7.47 -2.41
CA GLU A 6 20.84 6.90 -1.08
C GLU A 6 20.67 8.00 -0.02
N THR A 7 21.48 9.05 -0.09
CA THR A 7 21.36 10.21 0.80
C THR A 7 20.04 10.97 0.57
N ILE A 8 19.63 11.15 -0.70
CA ILE A 8 18.34 11.77 -1.04
C ILE A 8 17.18 10.90 -0.56
N TYR A 9 17.29 9.56 -0.69
CA TYR A 9 16.30 8.61 -0.19
C TYR A 9 16.18 8.65 1.35
N ALA A 10 17.30 8.72 2.05
CA ALA A 10 17.32 8.81 3.52
C ALA A 10 16.70 10.11 4.04
N ILE A 11 16.94 11.23 3.36
CA ILE A 11 16.36 12.54 3.68
C ILE A 11 14.85 12.53 3.39
N LYS A 12 14.43 12.00 2.24
CA LYS A 12 13.00 11.86 1.89
C LYS A 12 12.24 10.94 2.87
N ARG A 13 12.84 9.83 3.29
CA ARG A 13 12.25 8.94 4.31
C ARG A 13 12.05 9.65 5.64
N ARG A 14 13.00 10.48 6.07
CA ARG A 14 12.92 11.26 7.31
C ARG A 14 11.80 12.29 7.26
N ASN A 15 11.72 13.06 6.17
CA ASN A 15 10.68 14.07 5.95
C ASN A 15 9.28 13.46 5.89
N LEU A 16 9.11 12.27 5.28
CA LEU A 16 7.83 11.57 5.22
C LEU A 16 7.36 11.13 6.61
N VAL A 17 8.27 10.59 7.42
CA VAL A 17 7.96 10.17 8.80
C VAL A 17 7.57 11.37 9.67
N ASP A 18 8.26 12.50 9.52
CA ASP A 18 7.97 13.72 10.28
C ASP A 18 6.66 14.38 9.83
N TYR A 19 6.35 14.38 8.53
CA TYR A 19 5.05 14.82 7.99
C TYR A 19 3.88 13.98 8.54
N MET A 20 4.06 12.66 8.62
CA MET A 20 3.03 11.77 9.16
C MET A 20 2.84 11.92 10.67
N LYS A 21 3.90 12.23 11.43
CA LYS A 21 3.81 12.54 12.85
C LYS A 21 3.04 13.84 13.12
N ALA A 22 3.27 14.87 12.30
CA ALA A 22 2.58 16.15 12.43
C ALA A 22 1.06 16.04 12.22
N LYS A 23 0.60 15.19 11.29
CA LYS A 23 -0.84 14.96 11.08
C LYS A 23 -1.53 14.19 12.22
N ARG A 24 -0.80 13.35 12.97
CA ARG A 24 -1.37 12.62 14.12
C ARG A 24 -1.73 13.53 15.31
N ALA A 25 -1.11 14.68 15.45
CA ALA A 25 -1.38 15.61 16.55
C ALA A 25 -2.76 16.31 16.46
N ILE A 26 -3.44 16.24 15.30
CA ILE A 26 -4.69 16.95 15.04
C ILE A 26 -5.94 16.06 15.21
N ALA A 27 -5.79 14.72 15.30
CA ALA A 27 -6.91 13.78 15.28
C ALA A 27 -7.35 13.24 16.66
N LEU A 28 -6.87 13.78 17.77
CA LEU A 28 -7.16 13.25 19.12
C LEU A 28 -8.10 14.16 19.92
N VAL A 29 -9.32 14.39 19.43
CA VAL A 29 -10.44 14.87 20.29
C VAL A 29 -11.75 14.28 19.77
N ILE A 30 -12.57 13.73 20.74
CA ILE A 30 -13.94 13.20 20.62
C ILE A 30 -13.98 11.67 20.38
N LEU A 31 -14.56 10.81 21.19
CA LEU A 31 -15.77 10.82 22.03
C LEU A 31 -15.84 9.53 22.86
N LEU A 32 -16.10 9.63 24.13
CA LEU A 32 -16.57 8.56 25.04
C LEU A 32 -18.10 8.58 25.11
N THR A 33 -18.76 7.41 25.05
CA THR A 33 -20.03 6.95 25.65
C THR A 33 -20.69 5.92 24.71
N VAL A 34 -21.26 4.78 25.07
CA VAL A 34 -22.09 4.26 26.13
C VAL A 34 -22.14 2.71 26.01
N VAL A 35 -22.24 2.05 27.14
CA VAL A 35 -22.40 0.60 27.35
C VAL A 35 -23.82 0.15 27.01
N GLY A 36 -23.95 -1.04 26.40
CA GLY A 36 -25.18 -1.80 26.28
C GLY A 36 -24.89 -3.29 26.10
N LEU A 37 -25.05 -4.08 27.17
CA LEU A 37 -24.98 -5.54 27.17
C LEU A 37 -26.25 -6.12 26.56
N ALA A 38 -26.13 -6.90 25.49
CA ALA A 38 -27.11 -7.89 25.07
C ALA A 38 -26.38 -9.19 24.74
N THR A 39 -26.64 -10.23 25.54
CA THR A 39 -26.12 -11.57 25.32
C THR A 39 -27.08 -12.35 24.46
N ASP A 40 -26.87 -12.41 23.17
CA ASP A 40 -27.53 -13.36 22.27
C ASP A 40 -26.55 -14.46 21.90
N SER A 41 -26.92 -15.70 22.30
CA SER A 41 -26.19 -16.92 21.97
C SER A 41 -26.33 -17.23 20.49
N ILE A 42 -25.32 -16.90 19.71
CA ILE A 42 -25.23 -17.24 18.28
C ILE A 42 -24.71 -18.69 18.17
N PRO A 43 -25.39 -19.58 17.41
CA PRO A 43 -24.87 -20.92 17.17
C PRO A 43 -23.52 -20.85 16.46
N ALA A 44 -22.55 -21.59 16.97
CA ALA A 44 -21.22 -21.68 16.37
C ALA A 44 -21.33 -22.30 14.96
N THR A 45 -21.51 -21.44 13.98
CA THR A 45 -21.29 -21.80 12.57
C THR A 45 -19.81 -22.12 12.42
N ARG A 46 -19.48 -23.34 11.98
CA ARG A 46 -18.11 -23.70 11.60
C ARG A 46 -17.53 -22.60 10.75
N ALA A 47 -16.58 -21.84 11.30
CA ALA A 47 -15.79 -20.90 10.56
C ALA A 47 -15.03 -21.72 9.52
N ASN A 48 -15.47 -21.68 8.27
CA ASN A 48 -14.60 -21.97 7.13
C ASN A 48 -13.36 -21.13 7.37
N ALA A 49 -12.17 -21.73 7.25
CA ALA A 49 -10.92 -21.00 7.32
C ALA A 49 -11.02 -19.87 6.30
N HIS A 50 -11.39 -18.68 6.74
CA HIS A 50 -11.44 -17.50 5.88
C HIS A 50 -10.03 -17.36 5.33
N ASP A 51 -9.91 -17.56 4.03
CA ASP A 51 -8.79 -17.06 3.27
C ASP A 51 -8.81 -15.56 3.57
N ASN A 52 -7.78 -15.04 4.27
CA ASN A 52 -7.69 -13.62 4.68
C ASN A 52 -7.53 -12.69 3.46
N SER A 53 -8.04 -13.09 2.31
CA SER A 53 -8.05 -12.32 1.07
C SER A 53 -9.00 -11.12 1.21
N PRO A 54 -8.72 -10.00 0.54
CA PRO A 54 -9.60 -8.86 0.58
C PRO A 54 -10.93 -9.14 -0.14
N ASP A 55 -11.99 -8.47 0.31
CA ASP A 55 -13.25 -8.43 -0.42
C ASP A 55 -13.07 -7.58 -1.69
N LEU A 56 -13.44 -8.15 -2.84
CA LEU A 56 -13.36 -7.49 -4.14
C LEU A 56 -14.76 -7.15 -4.65
N PRO A 57 -15.05 -5.89 -5.03
CA PRO A 57 -16.31 -5.52 -5.66
C PRO A 57 -16.48 -6.24 -7.01
N SER A 58 -17.31 -7.28 -7.06
CA SER A 58 -17.63 -8.01 -8.28
C SER A 58 -18.79 -7.34 -9.03
N PRO A 59 -18.80 -7.32 -10.38
CA PRO A 59 -17.78 -7.86 -11.28
C PRO A 59 -16.62 -6.88 -11.55
N LEU A 60 -16.67 -5.66 -11.00
CA LEU A 60 -15.75 -4.57 -11.34
C LEU A 60 -14.29 -4.92 -11.11
N CYS A 61 -14.01 -5.63 -10.03
CA CYS A 61 -12.65 -5.95 -9.58
C CYS A 61 -12.29 -7.43 -9.67
N ASP A 62 -13.04 -8.26 -10.38
CA ASP A 62 -12.71 -9.67 -10.59
C ASP A 62 -11.35 -9.85 -11.29
N THR A 63 -10.96 -8.87 -12.12
CA THR A 63 -9.65 -8.86 -12.80
C THR A 63 -8.45 -8.80 -11.87
N VAL A 64 -8.61 -8.32 -10.64
CA VAL A 64 -7.52 -8.28 -9.65
C VAL A 64 -7.53 -9.47 -8.70
N GLN A 65 -8.38 -10.49 -8.95
CA GLN A 65 -8.39 -11.74 -8.20
C GLN A 65 -7.07 -12.50 -8.42
N VAL A 66 -6.39 -12.87 -7.32
CA VAL A 66 -5.17 -13.67 -7.38
C VAL A 66 -5.49 -15.10 -7.82
N PRO A 67 -4.70 -15.71 -8.74
CA PRO A 67 -4.94 -17.08 -9.22
C PRO A 67 -5.03 -18.11 -8.09
N ALA A 68 -5.90 -19.12 -8.28
CA ALA A 68 -6.03 -20.25 -7.38
C ALA A 68 -4.66 -20.92 -7.12
N GLY A 69 -4.52 -21.60 -5.99
CA GLY A 69 -3.22 -22.18 -5.58
C GLY A 69 -2.31 -21.22 -4.81
N ASN A 70 -2.76 -19.99 -4.55
CA ASN A 70 -2.08 -19.04 -3.68
C ASN A 70 -2.89 -18.79 -2.40
N ARG A 71 -2.21 -18.31 -1.35
CA ARG A 71 -2.85 -17.92 -0.08
C ARG A 71 -2.19 -16.65 0.45
N VAL A 72 -2.95 -15.84 1.16
CA VAL A 72 -2.40 -14.66 1.85
C VAL A 72 -1.34 -15.09 2.86
N SER A 73 -0.18 -14.52 2.76
CA SER A 73 0.92 -14.69 3.72
C SER A 73 1.08 -13.47 4.63
N ARG A 74 0.73 -12.28 4.13
CA ARG A 74 0.76 -11.02 4.90
C ARG A 74 -0.29 -10.04 4.39
N HIS A 75 -0.81 -9.26 5.32
CA HIS A 75 -1.61 -8.07 5.05
C HIS A 75 -0.89 -6.89 5.72
N LEU A 76 -0.58 -5.85 4.95
CA LEU A 76 0.10 -4.64 5.42
C LEU A 76 -0.66 -3.40 4.95
N TYR A 77 -0.58 -2.35 5.76
CA TYR A 77 -1.13 -1.04 5.50
C TYR A 77 -0.03 -0.10 5.04
N ALA A 78 -0.31 0.74 4.05
CA ALA A 78 0.66 1.69 3.54
C ALA A 78 0.15 3.12 3.63
N GLN A 79 1.02 4.02 4.04
CA GLN A 79 0.78 5.45 4.01
C GLN A 79 2.01 6.17 3.43
N GLY A 80 1.78 7.07 2.47
CA GLY A 80 2.86 7.77 1.79
C GLY A 80 2.39 8.73 0.73
N ILE A 81 3.20 8.88 -0.31
CA ILE A 81 2.95 9.76 -1.44
C ILE A 81 3.14 9.01 -2.78
N GLN A 82 2.36 9.42 -3.78
CA GLN A 82 2.68 9.21 -5.19
C GLN A 82 3.46 10.42 -5.67
N LEU A 83 4.64 10.21 -6.22
CA LEU A 83 5.49 11.26 -6.76
C LEU A 83 5.23 11.41 -8.25
N TYR A 84 4.94 12.63 -8.67
CA TYR A 84 4.74 12.98 -10.09
C TYR A 84 5.73 14.08 -10.50
N ARG A 85 6.08 14.11 -11.80
CA ARG A 85 6.93 15.13 -12.39
C ARG A 85 6.27 15.72 -13.62
N TRP A 86 6.22 17.05 -13.71
CA TRP A 86 5.71 17.77 -14.85
C TRP A 86 6.74 17.79 -15.99
N ASN A 87 6.33 17.39 -17.19
CA ASN A 87 7.21 17.37 -18.36
C ASN A 87 7.07 18.61 -19.27
N GLY A 88 6.25 19.58 -18.86
CA GLY A 88 5.87 20.77 -19.64
C GLY A 88 4.47 20.66 -20.27
N ILE A 89 3.90 19.44 -20.36
CA ILE A 89 2.59 19.17 -20.97
C ILE A 89 1.68 18.40 -20.00
N SER A 90 2.23 17.40 -19.31
CA SER A 90 1.49 16.51 -18.42
C SER A 90 2.32 16.07 -17.22
N TRP A 91 1.65 15.60 -16.18
CA TRP A 91 2.28 14.92 -15.04
C TRP A 91 2.60 13.47 -15.39
N GLY A 92 3.88 13.10 -15.30
CA GLY A 92 4.34 11.72 -15.36
C GLY A 92 4.51 11.16 -13.97
N PHE A 93 3.99 9.93 -13.73
CA PHE A 93 4.27 9.20 -12.50
C PHE A 93 5.76 8.84 -12.39
N VAL A 94 6.36 9.06 -11.23
CA VAL A 94 7.78 8.76 -10.97
C VAL A 94 7.90 7.51 -10.09
N GLU A 95 7.37 7.57 -8.87
CA GLU A 95 7.48 6.48 -7.90
C GLU A 95 6.48 6.64 -6.75
N PRO A 96 6.12 5.55 -6.07
CA PRO A 96 5.56 5.62 -4.73
C PRO A 96 6.69 5.83 -3.73
N VAL A 97 6.40 6.53 -2.63
CA VAL A 97 7.26 6.57 -1.44
C VAL A 97 6.36 6.38 -0.23
N ALA A 98 6.38 5.19 0.37
CA ALA A 98 5.47 4.86 1.46
C ALA A 98 6.14 4.06 2.57
N VAL A 99 5.58 4.17 3.76
CA VAL A 99 5.88 3.34 4.93
C VAL A 99 4.85 2.23 5.00
N LEU A 100 5.29 1.02 5.31
CA LEU A 100 4.44 -0.15 5.55
C LEU A 100 4.25 -0.36 7.05
N PHE A 101 3.02 -0.69 7.43
CA PHE A 101 2.62 -0.93 8.81
C PHE A 101 1.90 -2.27 8.92
N SER A 102 2.03 -2.94 10.09
CA SER A 102 1.31 -4.18 10.39
C SER A 102 -0.13 -3.96 10.86
N ASP A 103 -0.49 -2.71 11.17
CA ASP A 103 -1.77 -2.35 11.78
C ASP A 103 -2.47 -1.20 11.02
N PRO A 104 -3.83 -1.15 11.05
CA PRO A 104 -4.61 -0.13 10.34
C PRO A 104 -4.49 1.28 10.94
N ASP A 105 -4.00 1.40 12.17
CA ASP A 105 -3.78 2.69 12.84
C ASP A 105 -2.44 3.32 12.47
N PHE A 106 -1.64 2.65 11.62
CA PHE A 106 -0.32 3.09 11.18
C PHE A 106 0.67 3.33 12.34
N LYS A 107 0.68 2.45 13.35
CA LYS A 107 1.53 2.57 14.55
C LYS A 107 2.82 1.78 14.41
N GLU A 108 2.74 0.52 14.00
CA GLU A 108 3.87 -0.40 13.91
C GLU A 108 4.45 -0.43 12.50
N LYS A 109 5.57 0.26 12.31
CA LYS A 109 6.31 0.30 11.05
C LYS A 109 7.08 -1.01 10.84
N VAL A 110 6.81 -1.68 9.72
CA VAL A 110 7.43 -2.98 9.37
C VAL A 110 8.25 -2.94 8.07
N GLY A 111 8.19 -1.84 7.30
CA GLY A 111 8.93 -1.74 6.05
C GLY A 111 8.66 -0.49 5.25
N THR A 112 9.03 -0.51 3.97
CA THR A 112 8.87 0.60 3.02
C THR A 112 8.47 0.09 1.64
N HIS A 113 7.84 0.98 0.85
CA HIS A 113 7.48 0.75 -0.54
C HIS A 113 7.98 1.92 -1.41
N TYR A 114 8.65 1.61 -2.51
CA TYR A 114 9.33 2.60 -3.35
C TYR A 114 9.48 2.12 -4.80
N LEU A 115 10.26 2.87 -5.60
CA LEU A 115 10.49 2.63 -7.02
C LEU A 115 10.79 1.16 -7.36
N GLY A 116 10.23 0.72 -8.49
CA GLY A 116 10.54 -0.52 -9.12
C GLY A 116 9.49 -1.63 -9.14
N PRO A 117 8.21 -1.40 -8.80
CA PRO A 117 7.64 -1.27 -7.46
C PRO A 117 8.24 -2.30 -6.50
N THR A 118 8.90 -1.81 -5.47
CA THR A 118 9.63 -2.62 -4.49
C THR A 118 9.00 -2.48 -3.11
N TRP A 119 8.84 -3.59 -2.38
CA TRP A 119 8.51 -3.63 -0.96
C TRP A 119 9.70 -4.22 -0.22
N GLU A 120 10.15 -3.53 0.82
CA GLU A 120 11.29 -3.93 1.65
C GLU A 120 10.90 -3.90 3.12
N SER A 121 11.13 -5.01 3.81
CA SER A 121 10.90 -5.12 5.25
C SER A 121 12.05 -4.54 6.07
N ASN A 122 11.82 -4.31 7.37
CA ASN A 122 12.85 -3.75 8.25
C ASN A 122 14.09 -4.65 8.38
N ASN A 123 13.99 -5.96 8.09
CA ASN A 123 15.13 -6.89 8.09
C ASN A 123 15.82 -7.03 6.72
N GLY A 124 15.44 -6.22 5.74
CA GLY A 124 16.08 -6.20 4.41
C GLY A 124 15.51 -7.19 3.40
N SER A 125 14.55 -8.06 3.78
CA SER A 125 13.86 -8.91 2.80
C SER A 125 13.05 -8.05 1.83
N LYS A 126 13.18 -8.33 0.51
CA LYS A 126 12.59 -7.54 -0.57
C LYS A 126 11.77 -8.38 -1.53
N VAL A 127 10.77 -7.74 -2.12
CA VAL A 127 10.07 -8.24 -3.31
C VAL A 127 9.91 -7.11 -4.32
N VAL A 128 10.20 -7.42 -5.58
CA VAL A 128 9.93 -6.56 -6.74
C VAL A 128 8.83 -7.23 -7.56
N ALA A 129 7.83 -6.46 -7.97
CA ALA A 129 6.72 -7.00 -8.74
C ALA A 129 6.40 -6.12 -9.95
N THR A 130 5.64 -6.68 -10.90
CA THR A 130 5.11 -5.97 -12.07
C THR A 130 3.59 -6.00 -12.05
N ARG A 131 2.96 -4.91 -12.49
CA ARG A 131 1.50 -4.83 -12.62
C ARG A 131 1.03 -5.78 -13.72
N LEU A 132 0.03 -6.61 -13.42
CA LEU A 132 -0.71 -7.41 -14.41
C LEU A 132 -2.02 -6.73 -14.80
N THR A 133 -2.86 -6.41 -13.82
CA THR A 133 -4.20 -5.87 -14.03
C THR A 133 -4.53 -4.82 -12.98
N GLY A 134 -5.70 -4.18 -13.15
CA GLY A 134 -6.22 -3.23 -12.16
C GLY A 134 -7.70 -2.94 -12.38
N CYS A 135 -8.34 -2.43 -11.34
CA CYS A 135 -9.70 -1.88 -11.36
C CYS A 135 -9.75 -0.57 -10.57
N THR A 136 -10.83 0.21 -10.76
CA THR A 136 -10.98 1.51 -10.10
C THR A 136 -12.36 1.59 -9.44
N PRO A 137 -12.52 0.99 -8.24
CA PRO A 137 -13.79 1.06 -7.51
C PRO A 137 -14.08 2.45 -6.94
N ASP A 138 -13.04 3.22 -6.65
CA ASP A 138 -13.12 4.61 -6.22
C ASP A 138 -12.40 5.52 -7.23
N PRO A 139 -13.14 6.36 -8.01
CA PRO A 139 -12.54 7.26 -8.99
C PRO A 139 -11.74 8.41 -8.35
N THR A 140 -11.83 8.61 -7.05
CA THR A 140 -11.07 9.63 -6.31
C THR A 140 -9.72 9.13 -5.78
N ALA A 141 -9.39 7.85 -6.05
CA ALA A 141 -8.17 7.20 -5.61
C ALA A 141 -7.43 6.49 -6.75
N ILE A 142 -6.14 6.21 -6.53
CA ILE A 142 -5.36 5.40 -7.46
C ILE A 142 -5.94 3.98 -7.58
N PRO A 143 -5.85 3.32 -8.76
CA PRO A 143 -6.47 2.02 -9.00
C PRO A 143 -6.03 0.93 -8.01
N TRP A 144 -6.92 -0.02 -7.75
CA TRP A 144 -6.55 -1.31 -7.18
C TRP A 144 -5.76 -2.12 -8.22
N LEU A 145 -4.80 -2.91 -7.78
CA LEU A 145 -3.91 -3.65 -8.67
C LEU A 145 -3.73 -5.09 -8.23
N MET A 146 -3.56 -5.99 -9.21
CA MET A 146 -2.86 -7.25 -9.04
C MET A 146 -1.48 -7.15 -9.69
N LEU A 147 -0.45 -7.55 -8.93
CA LEU A 147 0.93 -7.55 -9.37
C LEU A 147 1.51 -8.96 -9.21
N GLN A 148 2.39 -9.34 -10.13
CA GLN A 148 3.15 -10.59 -10.06
C GLN A 148 4.58 -10.31 -9.64
N THR A 149 5.12 -11.14 -8.77
CA THR A 149 6.52 -11.06 -8.34
C THR A 149 7.45 -11.30 -9.52
N VAL A 150 8.43 -10.43 -9.68
CA VAL A 150 9.55 -10.52 -10.64
C VAL A 150 10.77 -11.10 -9.95
N SER A 151 11.07 -10.64 -8.75
CA SER A 151 12.20 -11.13 -7.95
C SER A 151 11.98 -10.94 -6.46
N THR A 152 12.65 -11.76 -5.67
CA THR A 152 12.78 -11.61 -4.22
C THR A 152 14.26 -11.59 -3.84
N ASP A 153 14.60 -10.92 -2.73
CA ASP A 153 15.94 -10.85 -2.18
C ASP A 153 15.90 -10.90 -0.65
N GLY A 154 16.91 -11.55 -0.05
CA GLY A 154 17.03 -11.72 1.39
C GLY A 154 16.03 -12.72 1.99
N ASN A 155 16.38 -13.25 3.16
CA ASN A 155 15.50 -14.14 3.91
C ASN A 155 14.54 -13.33 4.78
N GLY A 156 13.23 -13.64 4.72
CA GLY A 156 12.25 -12.98 5.56
C GLY A 156 10.84 -12.93 4.96
N PRO A 157 10.04 -11.95 5.36
CA PRO A 157 8.60 -11.93 5.07
C PRO A 157 8.24 -11.87 3.58
N PHE A 158 9.15 -11.44 2.72
CA PHE A 158 8.90 -11.32 1.28
C PHE A 158 9.58 -12.38 0.41
N SER A 159 10.37 -13.29 1.00
CA SER A 159 11.20 -14.25 0.25
C SER A 159 10.41 -15.27 -0.59
N SER A 160 9.14 -15.52 -0.29
CA SER A 160 8.29 -16.51 -1.00
C SER A 160 7.02 -15.89 -1.61
N VAL A 161 6.98 -14.58 -1.77
CA VAL A 161 5.84 -13.88 -2.36
C VAL A 161 5.73 -14.19 -3.84
N THR A 162 4.53 -14.56 -4.29
CA THR A 162 4.19 -14.86 -5.69
C THR A 162 3.39 -13.73 -6.33
N TYR A 163 2.40 -13.20 -5.60
CA TYR A 163 1.52 -12.11 -6.03
C TYR A 163 1.35 -11.07 -4.93
N ILE A 164 1.02 -9.86 -5.35
CA ILE A 164 0.68 -8.76 -4.46
C ILE A 164 -0.61 -8.12 -4.97
N GLN A 165 -1.58 -7.90 -4.08
CA GLN A 165 -2.73 -7.04 -4.35
C GLN A 165 -2.55 -5.69 -3.64
N ARG A 166 -2.83 -4.60 -4.35
CA ARG A 166 -3.07 -3.28 -3.78
C ARG A 166 -4.56 -3.01 -3.84
N VAL A 167 -5.19 -2.82 -2.70
CA VAL A 167 -6.62 -2.57 -2.55
C VAL A 167 -6.89 -1.42 -1.56
N ASN A 168 -8.15 -1.04 -1.38
CA ASN A 168 -8.60 -0.04 -0.40
C ASN A 168 -7.78 1.25 -0.47
N THR A 169 -7.50 1.67 -1.70
CA THR A 169 -6.70 2.88 -1.97
C THR A 169 -7.49 4.14 -1.64
N LYS A 170 -6.79 5.16 -1.13
CA LYS A 170 -7.32 6.51 -0.91
C LYS A 170 -6.35 7.54 -1.46
N GLY A 171 -6.82 8.50 -2.24
CA GLY A 171 -6.02 9.58 -2.82
C GLY A 171 -4.96 9.09 -3.82
N GLY A 172 -3.88 9.83 -3.94
CA GLY A 172 -2.73 9.51 -4.79
C GLY A 172 -2.90 9.80 -6.26
N LEU A 173 -4.04 10.35 -6.72
CA LEU A 173 -4.27 10.67 -8.13
C LEU A 173 -3.32 11.75 -8.64
N VAL A 174 -3.04 11.70 -9.94
CA VAL A 174 -2.30 12.74 -10.63
C VAL A 174 -2.96 14.12 -10.44
N PRO A 175 -2.18 15.20 -10.20
CA PRO A 175 -2.74 16.53 -10.07
C PRO A 175 -3.48 16.97 -11.34
N THR A 176 -4.60 17.68 -11.17
CA THR A 176 -5.38 18.24 -12.29
C THR A 176 -4.83 19.58 -12.79
N ALA A 177 -4.22 20.37 -11.90
CA ALA A 177 -3.57 21.63 -12.28
C ALA A 177 -2.22 21.36 -12.94
N SER A 178 -1.86 22.17 -13.93
CA SER A 178 -0.53 22.13 -14.58
C SER A 178 0.59 22.42 -13.59
N GLY A 179 1.76 21.86 -13.84
CA GLY A 179 2.98 22.22 -13.10
C GLY A 179 3.43 23.63 -13.41
N SER A 180 4.06 24.29 -12.44
CA SER A 180 4.54 25.67 -12.56
C SER A 180 5.66 25.84 -13.59
N SER A 181 6.44 24.80 -13.84
CA SER A 181 7.54 24.74 -14.82
C SER A 181 7.89 23.30 -15.15
N THR A 182 8.57 23.08 -16.27
CA THR A 182 9.12 21.76 -16.59
C THR A 182 10.06 21.28 -15.48
N GLY A 183 9.86 20.04 -15.03
CA GLY A 183 10.60 19.48 -13.90
C GLY A 183 9.95 19.70 -12.53
N ALA A 184 8.88 20.51 -12.44
CA ALA A 184 8.11 20.64 -11.19
C ALA A 184 7.66 19.27 -10.67
N VAL A 185 7.67 19.10 -9.34
CA VAL A 185 7.35 17.85 -8.65
C VAL A 185 6.09 18.03 -7.82
N ALA A 186 5.20 17.05 -7.88
CA ALA A 186 4.04 16.97 -7.01
C ALA A 186 4.12 15.70 -6.13
N GLU A 187 3.93 15.89 -4.83
CA GLU A 187 3.87 14.84 -3.81
C GLU A 187 2.41 14.68 -3.39
N VAL A 188 1.73 13.65 -3.90
CA VAL A 188 0.30 13.45 -3.68
C VAL A 188 0.09 12.38 -2.62
N PRO A 189 -0.48 12.71 -1.45
CA PRO A 189 -0.71 11.75 -0.37
C PRO A 189 -1.62 10.61 -0.80
N TYR A 190 -1.28 9.38 -0.38
CA TYR A 190 -2.14 8.21 -0.55
C TYR A 190 -2.01 7.25 0.63
N SER A 191 -3.02 6.39 0.77
CA SER A 191 -2.95 5.15 1.55
C SER A 191 -3.46 3.98 0.74
N ALA A 192 -3.06 2.78 1.12
CA ALA A 192 -3.48 1.54 0.50
C ALA A 192 -3.31 0.37 1.47
N GLU A 193 -3.97 -0.73 1.18
CA GLU A 193 -3.68 -2.02 1.78
C GLU A 193 -2.98 -2.91 0.76
N TYR A 194 -1.98 -3.68 1.24
CA TYR A 194 -1.23 -4.63 0.43
C TYR A 194 -1.39 -6.02 1.00
N TYR A 195 -1.93 -6.93 0.18
CA TYR A 195 -2.01 -8.37 0.47
C TYR A 195 -0.91 -9.08 -0.32
N PHE A 196 -0.03 -9.76 0.40
CA PHE A 196 1.07 -10.55 -0.17
C PHE A 196 0.68 -12.01 -0.16
N TYR A 197 0.82 -12.68 -1.28
CA TYR A 197 0.44 -14.07 -1.47
C TYR A 197 1.66 -14.95 -1.66
N ARG A 198 1.53 -16.21 -1.27
CA ARG A 198 2.50 -17.27 -1.57
C ARG A 198 1.79 -18.50 -2.08
N ALA A 199 2.50 -19.38 -2.80
CA ALA A 199 1.94 -20.66 -3.21
C ALA A 199 1.43 -21.46 -1.99
N ARG A 200 0.33 -22.19 -2.18
CA ARG A 200 -0.13 -23.23 -1.25
C ARG A 200 0.76 -24.45 -1.50
N ASN A 201 1.42 -24.92 -0.48
CA ASN A 201 2.11 -26.23 -0.49
C ASN A 201 1.08 -27.34 -0.40
#